data_cd917f01c8c7e3b5e7a7e066338efb90
#
_entry.id   cd917f01c8c7e3b5e7a7e066338efb90
#
_cell.length_a   1.000
_cell.length_b   1.000
_cell.length_c   1.000
_cell.angle_alpha   90.00
_cell.angle_beta   90.00
_cell.angle_gamma   90.00
#
_symmetry.space_group_name_H-M   'P 1'
#
loop_
_entity.id
_entity.type
_entity.pdbx_description
1 polymer ?
#
loop_
_entity_poly.entity_id
_entity_poly.type
_entity_poly.pdbx_seq_one_letter_code
_entity_poly.pdbx_strand_id
1 'polypeptide(L)'
;MDPEILILDEPTAGQDYRHYTEIMEFLKHLNETLGITIIMITHDMHLMLEYTDRAIVIADGELIADDKPAKVLTDEAVADRAYLKKTSLYDLAVRCGIEDASGFAERFIYYERQVRADGGQNSDVQ
;
A
#
# COMPACT_ATOMS: atom_id res chain seq x y z
N MET A 1 -10.56 24.40 12.28
CA MET A 1 -10.82 24.12 10.86
C MET A 1 -10.61 22.64 10.60
N ASP A 2 -11.63 21.98 10.11
CA ASP A 2 -11.51 20.57 9.76
C ASP A 2 -10.84 20.45 8.39
N PRO A 3 -9.66 19.81 8.27
CA PRO A 3 -9.02 19.66 6.97
C PRO A 3 -9.79 18.68 6.10
N GLU A 4 -9.98 19.03 4.85
CA GLU A 4 -10.58 18.15 3.87
C GLU A 4 -9.55 17.22 3.23
N ILE A 5 -8.30 17.68 3.19
CA ILE A 5 -7.17 16.97 2.61
C ILE A 5 -6.01 17.00 3.60
N LEU A 6 -5.45 15.84 3.87
CA LEU A 6 -4.25 15.69 4.70
C LEU A 6 -3.12 15.15 3.84
N ILE A 7 -2.00 15.87 3.78
CA ILE A 7 -0.82 15.46 3.02
C ILE A 7 0.29 15.07 3.98
N LEU A 8 0.82 13.87 3.81
CA LEU A 8 1.86 13.30 4.67
C LEU A 8 3.06 12.88 3.83
N ASP A 9 4.25 13.24 4.30
CA ASP A 9 5.51 12.89 3.63
C ASP A 9 6.21 11.81 4.47
N GLU A 10 6.31 10.59 3.91
CA GLU A 10 6.92 9.43 4.54
C GLU A 10 6.45 9.21 6.00
N PRO A 11 5.13 9.05 6.22
CA PRO A 11 4.58 9.03 7.58
C PRO A 11 5.05 7.85 8.43
N THR A 12 5.55 6.79 7.80
CA THR A 12 6.00 5.57 8.49
C THR A 12 7.51 5.37 8.46
N ALA A 13 8.26 6.35 7.95
CA ALA A 13 9.72 6.25 7.86
C ALA A 13 10.34 6.08 9.24
N GLY A 14 11.24 5.09 9.36
CA GLY A 14 11.96 4.85 10.61
C GLY A 14 11.14 4.17 11.70
N GLN A 15 9.91 3.79 11.44
CA GLN A 15 9.05 3.12 12.42
C GLN A 15 9.17 1.59 12.30
N ASP A 16 9.06 0.88 13.43
CA ASP A 16 8.93 -0.56 13.41
C ASP A 16 7.53 -0.97 12.90
N TYR A 17 7.33 -2.26 12.66
CA TYR A 17 6.09 -2.76 12.08
C TYR A 17 4.86 -2.45 12.94
N ARG A 18 5.00 -2.50 14.26
CA ARG A 18 3.89 -2.22 15.18
C ARG A 18 3.46 -0.75 15.09
N HIS A 19 4.40 0.17 15.17
CA HIS A 19 4.11 1.61 15.04
C HIS A 19 3.60 1.96 13.66
N TYR A 20 4.17 1.35 12.63
CA TYR A 20 3.71 1.47 11.26
C TYR A 20 2.22 1.13 11.16
N THR A 21 1.83 -0.03 11.68
CA THR A 21 0.44 -0.49 11.61
C THR A 21 -0.49 0.45 12.39
N GLU A 22 -0.09 0.89 13.57
CA GLU A 22 -0.89 1.83 14.37
C GLU A 22 -1.14 3.15 13.64
N ILE A 23 -0.11 3.70 13.01
CA ILE A 23 -0.21 4.94 12.23
C ILE A 23 -1.18 4.75 11.05
N MET A 24 -1.00 3.69 10.29
CA MET A 24 -1.80 3.47 9.10
C MET A 24 -3.25 3.14 9.41
N GLU A 25 -3.51 2.37 10.46
CA GLU A 25 -4.89 2.09 10.88
C GLU A 25 -5.59 3.35 11.40
N PHE A 26 -4.86 4.23 12.08
CA PHE A 26 -5.38 5.52 12.52
C PHE A 26 -5.75 6.41 11.32
N LEU A 27 -4.89 6.49 10.31
CA LEU A 27 -5.15 7.27 9.10
C LEU A 27 -6.33 6.71 8.31
N LYS A 28 -6.42 5.39 8.22
CA LYS A 28 -7.55 4.72 7.58
C LYS A 28 -8.86 5.06 8.31
N HIS A 29 -8.84 5.06 9.62
CA HIS A 29 -10.00 5.41 10.44
C HIS A 29 -10.46 6.86 10.19
N LEU A 30 -9.53 7.80 10.10
CA LEU A 30 -9.84 9.19 9.76
C LEU A 30 -10.50 9.31 8.39
N ASN A 31 -9.98 8.59 7.42
CA ASN A 31 -10.54 8.60 6.07
C ASN A 31 -11.97 8.03 6.05
N GLU A 32 -12.17 6.88 6.67
CA GLU A 32 -13.48 6.19 6.64
C GLU A 32 -14.54 6.89 7.50
N THR A 33 -14.14 7.45 8.63
CA THR A 33 -15.07 8.05 9.60
C THR A 33 -15.37 9.51 9.29
N LEU A 34 -14.34 10.30 9.00
CA LEU A 34 -14.47 11.75 8.80
C LEU A 34 -14.48 12.17 7.34
N GLY A 35 -14.26 11.23 6.40
CA GLY A 35 -14.23 11.54 4.98
C GLY A 35 -13.04 12.36 4.52
N ILE A 36 -11.96 12.39 5.32
CA ILE A 36 -10.75 13.13 4.97
C ILE A 36 -10.00 12.40 3.86
N THR A 37 -9.66 13.13 2.81
CA THR A 37 -8.79 12.59 1.74
C THR A 37 -7.35 12.64 2.21
N ILE A 38 -6.68 11.50 2.18
CA ILE A 38 -5.29 11.39 2.65
C ILE A 38 -4.38 11.14 1.45
N ILE A 39 -3.37 12.00 1.30
CA ILE A 39 -2.34 11.86 0.26
C ILE A 39 -1.03 11.57 0.97
N MET A 40 -0.40 10.47 0.62
CA MET A 40 0.89 10.07 1.20
C MET A 40 1.96 10.04 0.13
N ILE A 41 3.10 10.63 0.45
CA ILE A 41 4.31 10.53 -0.37
C ILE A 41 5.17 9.45 0.26
N THR A 42 5.42 8.36 -0.44
CA THR A 42 6.13 7.22 0.15
C THR A 42 6.87 6.41 -0.91
N HIS A 43 7.92 5.72 -0.47
CA HIS A 43 8.63 4.69 -1.24
C HIS A 43 8.22 3.28 -0.81
N ASP A 44 7.34 3.17 0.16
CA ASP A 44 6.92 1.88 0.71
C ASP A 44 5.83 1.26 -0.15
N MET A 45 6.21 0.29 -0.97
CA MET A 45 5.32 -0.39 -1.90
C MET A 45 4.27 -1.24 -1.17
N HIS A 46 4.63 -1.83 -0.04
CA HIS A 46 3.70 -2.64 0.75
C HIS A 46 2.59 -1.76 1.34
N LEU A 47 2.95 -0.61 1.89
CA LEU A 47 1.99 0.39 2.37
C LEU A 47 1.02 0.79 1.27
N MET A 48 1.55 1.03 0.09
CA MET A 48 0.76 1.46 -1.05
C MET A 48 -0.28 0.40 -1.43
N LEU A 49 0.13 -0.87 -1.47
CA LEU A 49 -0.79 -1.98 -1.77
C LEU A 49 -1.85 -2.17 -0.70
N GLU A 50 -1.48 -2.06 0.55
CA GLU A 50 -2.38 -2.37 1.67
C GLU A 50 -3.37 -1.26 1.98
N TYR A 51 -2.93 0.00 1.93
CA TYR A 51 -3.70 1.11 2.49
C TYR A 51 -4.20 2.13 1.50
N THR A 52 -3.81 2.08 0.23
CA THR A 52 -4.25 3.09 -0.73
C THR A 52 -5.16 2.52 -1.81
N ASP A 53 -6.04 3.38 -2.32
CA ASP A 53 -6.97 3.05 -3.40
C ASP A 53 -6.47 3.53 -4.76
N ARG A 54 -5.52 4.46 -4.75
CA ARG A 54 -5.01 5.08 -5.96
C ARG A 54 -3.54 5.39 -5.77
N ALA A 55 -2.73 5.06 -6.75
CA ALA A 55 -1.31 5.36 -6.77
C ALA A 55 -0.96 6.24 -7.96
N ILE A 56 -0.22 7.29 -7.68
CA ILE A 56 0.29 8.21 -8.69
C ILE A 56 1.80 8.10 -8.66
N VAL A 57 2.41 7.82 -9.81
CA VAL A 57 3.85 7.71 -9.92
C VAL A 57 4.39 8.86 -10.75
N ILE A 58 5.33 9.60 -10.17
CA ILE A 58 5.98 10.73 -10.81
C ILE A 58 7.49 10.43 -10.86
N ALA A 59 8.08 10.59 -12.02
CA ALA A 59 9.51 10.43 -12.20
C ALA A 59 10.01 11.42 -13.26
N ASP A 60 11.18 12.00 -13.03
CA ASP A 60 11.80 12.98 -13.94
C ASP A 60 10.87 14.15 -14.32
N GLY A 61 10.04 14.57 -13.36
CA GLY A 61 9.09 15.68 -13.57
C GLY A 61 7.87 15.31 -14.40
N GLU A 62 7.67 14.03 -14.70
CA GLU A 62 6.54 13.55 -15.51
C GLU A 62 5.64 12.61 -14.74
N LEU A 63 4.35 12.64 -15.08
CA LEU A 63 3.39 11.67 -14.59
C LEU A 63 3.56 10.37 -15.36
N ILE A 64 4.00 9.32 -14.66
CA ILE A 64 4.27 8.01 -15.27
C ILE A 64 3.02 7.12 -15.22
N ALA A 65 2.32 7.11 -14.10
CA ALA A 65 1.16 6.25 -13.91
C ALA A 65 0.19 6.85 -12.92
N ASP A 66 -1.09 6.51 -13.09
CA ASP A 66 -2.18 6.91 -12.20
C ASP A 66 -3.25 5.83 -12.30
N ASP A 67 -3.24 4.87 -11.38
CA ASP A 67 -4.15 3.73 -11.40
C ASP A 67 -4.20 3.09 -10.01
N LYS A 68 -4.87 1.95 -9.90
CA LYS A 68 -4.87 1.15 -8.68
C LYS A 68 -3.45 0.71 -8.32
N PRO A 69 -3.10 0.69 -7.01
CA PRO A 69 -1.74 0.35 -6.59
C PRO A 69 -1.24 -0.98 -7.14
N ALA A 70 -2.06 -2.02 -7.11
CA ALA A 70 -1.65 -3.34 -7.59
C ALA A 70 -1.33 -3.34 -9.08
N LYS A 71 -2.05 -2.57 -9.88
CA LYS A 71 -1.78 -2.42 -11.31
C LYS A 71 -0.50 -1.66 -11.57
N VAL A 72 -0.29 -0.57 -10.83
CA VAL A 72 0.92 0.26 -10.96
C VAL A 72 2.16 -0.54 -10.60
N LEU A 73 2.12 -1.26 -9.49
CA LEU A 73 3.30 -1.96 -8.97
C LEU A 73 3.62 -3.26 -9.70
N THR A 74 2.70 -3.77 -10.50
CA THR A 74 2.94 -4.96 -11.34
C THR A 74 3.21 -4.61 -12.80
N ASP A 75 3.23 -3.34 -13.16
CA ASP A 75 3.55 -2.88 -14.51
C ASP A 75 5.06 -2.71 -14.65
N GLU A 76 5.69 -3.56 -15.48
CA GLU A 76 7.13 -3.54 -15.66
C GLU A 76 7.64 -2.22 -16.26
N ALA A 77 6.90 -1.63 -17.19
CA ALA A 77 7.28 -0.37 -17.81
C ALA A 77 7.30 0.76 -16.78
N VAL A 78 6.32 0.78 -15.87
CA VAL A 78 6.28 1.76 -14.78
C VAL A 78 7.44 1.54 -13.81
N ALA A 79 7.69 0.29 -13.42
CA ALA A 79 8.78 -0.06 -12.51
C ALA A 79 10.14 0.37 -13.07
N ASP A 80 10.38 0.12 -14.36
CA ASP A 80 11.63 0.48 -15.01
C ASP A 80 11.82 2.01 -15.10
N ARG A 81 10.78 2.75 -15.47
CA ARG A 81 10.87 4.20 -15.61
C ARG A 81 11.00 4.92 -14.27
N ALA A 82 10.36 4.41 -13.23
CA ALA A 82 10.35 5.04 -11.91
C ALA A 82 11.40 4.46 -10.96
N TYR A 83 12.20 3.51 -11.40
CA TYR A 83 13.19 2.79 -10.57
C TYR A 83 12.55 2.16 -9.33
N LEU A 84 11.29 1.73 -9.46
CA LEU A 84 10.58 1.06 -8.38
C LEU A 84 11.05 -0.38 -8.22
N LYS A 85 11.19 -0.81 -6.98
CA LYS A 85 11.44 -2.23 -6.71
C LYS A 85 10.16 -3.01 -6.91
N LYS A 86 10.25 -4.11 -7.64
CA LYS A 86 9.14 -5.05 -7.76
C LYS A 86 8.88 -5.67 -6.39
N THR A 87 7.62 -5.81 -6.03
CA THR A 87 7.28 -6.42 -4.76
C THR A 87 7.60 -7.91 -4.79
N SER A 88 7.86 -8.50 -3.62
CA SER A 88 8.07 -9.94 -3.48
C SER A 88 6.85 -10.73 -3.98
N LEU A 89 5.65 -10.18 -3.82
CA LEU A 89 4.42 -10.78 -4.31
C LEU A 89 4.38 -10.85 -5.83
N TYR A 90 4.82 -9.80 -6.51
CA TYR A 90 4.90 -9.80 -7.96
C TYR A 90 5.86 -10.90 -8.44
N ASP A 91 7.06 -10.97 -7.86
CA ASP A 91 8.06 -11.96 -8.22
C ASP A 91 7.53 -13.38 -7.97
N LEU A 92 6.84 -13.60 -6.85
CA LEU A 92 6.23 -14.89 -6.54
C LEU A 92 5.18 -15.27 -7.57
N ALA A 93 4.31 -14.33 -7.94
CA ALA A 93 3.27 -14.56 -8.94
C ALA A 93 3.87 -14.95 -10.29
N VAL A 94 4.92 -14.24 -10.72
CA VAL A 94 5.60 -14.53 -11.99
C VAL A 94 6.25 -15.91 -11.95
N ARG A 95 6.93 -16.27 -10.87
CA ARG A 95 7.58 -17.58 -10.71
C ARG A 95 6.58 -18.73 -10.69
N CYS A 96 5.40 -18.49 -10.16
CA CYS A 96 4.33 -19.49 -10.10
C CYS A 96 3.50 -19.56 -11.39
N GLY A 97 3.79 -18.73 -12.38
CA GLY A 97 3.07 -18.70 -13.65
C GLY A 97 1.67 -18.11 -13.54
N ILE A 98 1.44 -17.25 -12.55
CA ILE A 98 0.14 -16.59 -12.35
C ILE A 98 0.02 -15.46 -13.35
N GLU A 99 -0.98 -15.54 -14.24
CA GLU A 99 -1.19 -14.54 -15.29
C GLU A 99 -1.67 -13.19 -14.74
N ASP A 100 -2.51 -13.22 -13.72
CA ASP A 100 -3.06 -12.01 -13.09
C ASP A 100 -2.27 -11.66 -11.82
N ALA A 101 -1.07 -11.12 -11.97
CA ALA A 101 -0.22 -10.72 -10.85
C ALA A 101 -0.87 -9.63 -9.99
N SER A 102 -1.60 -8.69 -10.61
CA SER A 102 -2.31 -7.63 -9.91
C SER A 102 -3.41 -8.19 -8.99
N GLY A 103 -4.26 -9.05 -9.54
CA GLY A 103 -5.32 -9.70 -8.76
C GLY A 103 -4.77 -10.60 -7.66
N PHE A 104 -3.64 -11.28 -7.93
CA PHE A 104 -2.97 -12.09 -6.92
C PHE A 104 -2.50 -11.23 -5.75
N ALA A 105 -1.86 -10.10 -6.01
CA ALA A 105 -1.39 -9.19 -4.97
C ALA A 105 -2.53 -8.64 -4.13
N GLU A 106 -3.64 -8.24 -4.76
CA GLU A 106 -4.82 -7.75 -4.05
C GLU A 106 -5.41 -8.83 -3.13
N ARG A 107 -5.52 -10.06 -3.62
CA ARG A 107 -6.05 -11.18 -2.84
C ARG A 107 -5.14 -11.55 -1.68
N PHE A 108 -3.83 -11.51 -1.88
CA PHE A 108 -2.86 -11.79 -0.82
C PHE A 108 -2.98 -10.78 0.32
N ILE A 109 -3.05 -9.49 -0.01
CA ILE A 109 -3.21 -8.43 0.98
C ILE A 109 -4.52 -8.61 1.76
N TYR A 110 -5.60 -8.96 1.07
CA TYR A 110 -6.88 -9.24 1.74
C TYR A 110 -6.74 -10.36 2.77
N TYR A 111 -6.14 -11.48 2.40
CA TYR A 111 -5.94 -12.61 3.31
C TYR A 111 -5.00 -12.28 4.46
N GLU A 112 -3.94 -11.55 4.19
CA GLU A 112 -3.00 -11.09 5.22
C GLU A 112 -3.71 -10.26 6.29
N ARG A 113 -4.59 -9.38 5.88
CA ARG A 113 -5.37 -8.55 6.81
C ARG A 113 -6.33 -9.40 7.65
N GLN A 114 -6.96 -10.42 7.07
CA GLN A 114 -7.83 -11.34 7.79
C GLN A 114 -7.05 -12.11 8.86
N VAL A 115 -5.91 -12.67 8.50
CA VAL A 115 -5.05 -13.41 9.42
C VAL A 115 -4.57 -12.51 10.56
N ARG A 116 -4.19 -11.29 10.26
CA ARG A 116 -3.73 -10.31 11.26
C ARG A 116 -4.84 -9.99 12.27
N ALA A 117 -6.07 -9.80 11.79
CA ALA A 117 -7.22 -9.53 12.64
C ALA A 117 -7.50 -10.72 13.57
N ASP A 118 -7.48 -11.95 13.04
CA ASP A 118 -7.67 -13.17 13.82
C ASP A 118 -6.51 -13.40 14.81
N GLY A 119 -5.27 -13.16 14.37
CA GLY A 119 -4.08 -13.25 15.20
C GLY A 119 -4.07 -12.26 16.36
N GLY A 120 -4.60 -11.06 16.13
CA GLY A 120 -4.74 -10.05 17.17
C GLY A 120 -5.69 -10.47 18.29
N GLN A 121 -6.74 -11.20 17.96
CA GLN A 121 -7.68 -11.74 18.96
C GLN A 121 -7.05 -12.87 19.78
N ASN A 122 -6.20 -13.67 19.16
CA ASN A 122 -5.55 -14.79 19.83
C ASN A 122 -4.39 -14.36 20.73
N SER A 123 -3.75 -13.22 20.45
CA SER A 123 -2.63 -12.74 21.25
C SER A 123 -3.05 -12.28 22.65
N ASP A 124 -4.31 -11.94 22.86
CA ASP A 124 -4.83 -11.54 24.17
C ASP A 124 -5.02 -12.73 25.11
N VAL A 125 -4.89 -13.95 24.63
CA VAL A 125 -5.09 -15.19 25.41
C VAL A 125 -3.75 -15.71 25.98
N GLN A 126 -2.65 -15.13 25.58
CA GLN A 126 -1.34 -15.47 26.11
C GLN A 126 -0.89 -14.45 27.14
#